data_da085a45c64fccbcd9f97dc1cf98aa5c
#
_entry.id   da085a45c64fccbcd9f97dc1cf98aa5c
#
_cell.length_a   1.000
_cell.length_b   1.000
_cell.length_c   1.000
_cell.angle_alpha   90.00
_cell.angle_beta   90.00
_cell.angle_gamma   90.00
#
_symmetry.space_group_name_H-M   'P 1'
#
loop_
_entity.id
_entity.type
_entity.pdbx_description
1 polymer ?
#
loop_
_entity_poly.entity_id
_entity_poly.type
_entity_poly.pdbx_seq_one_letter_code
_entity_poly.pdbx_strand_id
1 'polypeptide(L)'
;FSGIVGEEGLGDLSGVKYLFNSGSISIDYYIAVDGGGLDRIVTTAVGSHRYKVTFKGPGGHSWGAFGLVNPHHALGRAIEYFTNDADPYSRTKGDKVSYSVGRIGGGTSINSIPFESWMEVDMRSENPKRLNKMDKIFQKAIKKALKDQNKLARTKDRMTVDIDMVGNRPAGKVDANNALVQRAMASIAYLGGNPTLGSGSTNSNIPFSKQVPAVTIGRGGEGKNAHALNEWWMNKNGDLAIKNAFLILLSTAELDI
;
A
#
# COMPACT_ATOMS: atom_id res chain seq x y z
N PHE A 1 -23.52 -10.56 -1.34
CA PHE A 1 -22.63 -9.84 -2.26
C PHE A 1 -22.58 -8.37 -1.90
N SER A 2 -21.37 -7.79 -1.91
CA SER A 2 -21.18 -6.38 -1.59
C SER A 2 -20.22 -5.74 -2.60
N GLY A 3 -20.60 -4.59 -3.15
CA GLY A 3 -19.70 -3.71 -3.91
C GLY A 3 -18.94 -2.82 -2.94
N ILE A 4 -17.62 -3.00 -2.87
CA ILE A 4 -16.77 -2.26 -1.94
C ILE A 4 -16.12 -1.08 -2.67
N VAL A 5 -16.23 0.12 -2.09
CA VAL A 5 -15.60 1.35 -2.59
C VAL A 5 -14.24 1.61 -1.95
N GLY A 6 -13.41 2.42 -2.59
CA GLY A 6 -12.15 2.91 -2.02
C GLY A 6 -11.08 1.84 -1.86
N GLU A 7 -11.04 0.83 -2.74
CA GLU A 7 -9.95 -0.15 -2.75
C GLU A 7 -8.68 0.49 -3.31
N GLU A 8 -8.77 1.19 -4.41
CA GLU A 8 -7.64 1.70 -5.18
C GLU A 8 -7.00 2.96 -4.57
N GLY A 9 -5.71 3.13 -4.84
CA GLY A 9 -4.96 4.37 -4.63
C GLY A 9 -5.08 4.94 -3.22
N LEU A 10 -5.51 6.18 -3.13
CA LEU A 10 -5.72 6.91 -1.89
C LEU A 10 -7.05 6.55 -1.18
N GLY A 11 -7.88 5.71 -1.77
CA GLY A 11 -9.07 5.16 -1.11
C GLY A 11 -8.73 4.27 0.08
N ASP A 12 -7.52 3.72 0.10
CA ASP A 12 -6.88 3.04 1.23
C ASP A 12 -7.74 1.98 1.92
N LEU A 13 -8.50 1.21 1.10
CA LEU A 13 -9.41 0.16 1.57
C LEU A 13 -10.55 0.69 2.47
N SER A 14 -10.96 1.96 2.31
CA SER A 14 -11.92 2.61 3.20
C SER A 14 -13.23 1.86 3.34
N GLY A 15 -13.79 1.32 2.25
CA GLY A 15 -15.04 0.58 2.26
C GLY A 15 -14.96 -0.71 3.08
N VAL A 16 -13.93 -1.53 2.87
CA VAL A 16 -13.75 -2.77 3.66
C VAL A 16 -13.34 -2.47 5.10
N LYS A 17 -12.57 -1.41 5.36
CA LYS A 17 -12.30 -0.94 6.73
C LYS A 17 -13.60 -0.59 7.45
N TYR A 18 -14.50 0.14 6.80
CA TYR A 18 -15.81 0.45 7.34
C TYR A 18 -16.63 -0.81 7.62
N LEU A 19 -16.70 -1.73 6.64
CA LEU A 19 -17.44 -2.99 6.77
C LEU A 19 -17.03 -3.78 8.02
N PHE A 20 -15.73 -3.92 8.26
CA PHE A 20 -15.19 -4.67 9.40
C PHE A 20 -15.12 -3.90 10.72
N ASN A 21 -15.28 -2.58 10.72
CA ASN A 21 -15.22 -1.74 11.93
C ASN A 21 -16.59 -1.25 12.39
N SER A 22 -17.62 -1.27 11.55
CA SER A 22 -18.96 -0.79 11.89
C SER A 22 -19.66 -1.62 12.94
N GLY A 23 -19.26 -2.89 13.10
CA GLY A 23 -19.93 -3.84 14.01
C GLY A 23 -21.37 -4.22 13.61
N SER A 24 -21.82 -3.75 12.43
CA SER A 24 -23.20 -3.97 11.97
C SER A 24 -23.44 -5.40 11.48
N ILE A 25 -22.37 -6.12 11.09
CA ILE A 25 -22.43 -7.47 10.51
C ILE A 25 -21.30 -8.29 11.07
N SER A 26 -21.57 -9.53 11.51
CA SER A 26 -20.55 -10.55 11.78
C SER A 26 -20.15 -11.20 10.47
N ILE A 27 -18.85 -11.32 10.23
CA ILE A 27 -18.29 -11.91 9.00
C ILE A 27 -17.36 -13.06 9.40
N ASP A 28 -17.79 -14.28 9.10
CA ASP A 28 -17.03 -15.50 9.42
C ASP A 28 -16.00 -15.81 8.35
N TYR A 29 -16.30 -15.52 7.08
CA TYR A 29 -15.46 -15.72 5.92
C TYR A 29 -15.56 -14.55 4.95
N TYR A 30 -14.45 -14.25 4.29
CA TYR A 30 -14.43 -13.17 3.30
C TYR A 30 -13.81 -13.63 1.98
N ILE A 31 -14.53 -13.48 0.88
CA ILE A 31 -14.06 -13.80 -0.47
C ILE A 31 -14.03 -12.49 -1.27
N ALA A 32 -12.83 -12.00 -1.59
CA ALA A 32 -12.66 -10.89 -2.51
C ALA A 32 -12.49 -11.43 -3.95
N VAL A 33 -13.05 -10.71 -4.92
CA VAL A 33 -12.84 -10.96 -6.35
C VAL A 33 -12.06 -9.79 -6.91
N ASP A 34 -10.77 -10.02 -7.24
CA ASP A 34 -9.86 -8.97 -7.68
C ASP A 34 -8.70 -9.54 -8.50
N GLY A 35 -8.25 -8.76 -9.50
CA GLY A 35 -7.23 -9.18 -10.45
C GLY A 35 -7.76 -10.10 -11.56
N GLY A 36 -6.92 -10.43 -12.53
CA GLY A 36 -7.23 -11.28 -13.66
C GLY A 36 -6.92 -12.76 -13.43
N GLY A 37 -7.37 -13.60 -14.37
CA GLY A 37 -7.12 -15.05 -14.38
C GLY A 37 -8.00 -15.84 -13.43
N LEU A 38 -7.80 -17.16 -13.44
CA LEU A 38 -8.55 -18.12 -12.61
C LEU A 38 -7.69 -18.69 -11.47
N ASP A 39 -6.41 -18.91 -11.71
CA ASP A 39 -5.56 -19.82 -10.92
C ASP A 39 -5.06 -19.23 -9.60
N ARG A 40 -5.00 -17.90 -9.51
CA ARG A 40 -4.39 -17.22 -8.38
C ARG A 40 -5.33 -17.10 -7.19
N ILE A 41 -4.83 -17.48 -6.01
CA ILE A 41 -5.46 -17.24 -4.72
C ILE A 41 -4.50 -16.40 -3.87
N VAL A 42 -4.91 -15.20 -3.47
CA VAL A 42 -4.14 -14.39 -2.51
C VAL A 42 -4.46 -14.87 -1.10
N THR A 43 -3.45 -15.35 -0.42
CA THR A 43 -3.49 -15.81 0.97
C THR A 43 -2.60 -15.00 1.90
N THR A 44 -1.79 -14.11 1.35
CA THR A 44 -0.89 -13.23 2.09
C THR A 44 -1.07 -11.78 1.65
N ALA A 45 -1.36 -10.92 2.60
CA ALA A 45 -1.51 -9.48 2.37
C ALA A 45 -0.17 -8.75 2.42
N VAL A 46 0.12 -7.98 1.39
CA VAL A 46 1.20 -7.00 1.40
C VAL A 46 0.69 -5.73 2.08
N GLY A 47 1.21 -5.45 3.28
CA GLY A 47 0.92 -4.21 3.98
C GLY A 47 1.66 -3.03 3.38
N SER A 48 1.13 -1.82 3.56
CA SER A 48 1.79 -0.59 3.12
C SER A 48 1.57 0.57 4.09
N HIS A 49 2.62 1.39 4.26
CA HIS A 49 2.55 2.72 4.86
C HIS A 49 2.84 3.75 3.78
N ARG A 50 1.93 4.69 3.60
CA ARG A 50 2.03 5.76 2.62
C ARG A 50 1.98 7.10 3.32
N TYR A 51 2.91 7.98 2.98
CA TYR A 51 3.00 9.30 3.58
C TYR A 51 3.09 10.40 2.52
N LYS A 52 2.46 11.54 2.83
CA LYS A 52 2.80 12.82 2.25
C LYS A 52 3.57 13.62 3.29
N VAL A 53 4.78 14.05 2.95
CA VAL A 53 5.63 14.87 3.82
C VAL A 53 5.77 16.23 3.19
N THR A 54 5.49 17.29 3.95
CA THR A 54 5.58 18.67 3.46
C THR A 54 6.46 19.48 4.39
N PHE A 55 7.63 19.89 3.92
CA PHE A 55 8.48 20.88 4.59
C PHE A 55 7.98 22.29 4.25
N LYS A 56 7.83 23.16 5.26
CA LYS A 56 7.32 24.51 5.12
C LYS A 56 8.29 25.54 5.72
N GLY A 57 8.52 26.60 4.98
CA GLY A 57 9.38 27.72 5.40
C GLY A 57 8.81 29.07 4.99
N PRO A 58 9.46 30.19 5.34
CA PRO A 58 8.94 31.54 5.08
C PRO A 58 8.92 31.91 3.60
N GLY A 59 9.74 31.26 2.77
CA GLY A 59 9.93 31.66 1.38
C GLY A 59 10.62 33.03 1.20
N GLY A 60 11.06 33.32 -0.01
CA GLY A 60 11.64 34.64 -0.28
C GLY A 60 12.50 34.69 -1.54
N HIS A 61 13.04 35.87 -1.84
CA HIS A 61 13.92 36.07 -2.98
C HIS A 61 15.28 35.37 -2.74
N SER A 62 15.75 34.58 -3.69
CA SER A 62 16.94 33.74 -3.52
C SER A 62 18.23 34.53 -3.13
N TRP A 63 18.38 35.76 -3.63
CA TRP A 63 19.49 36.66 -3.27
C TRP A 63 19.17 37.46 -2.03
N GLY A 64 18.09 38.25 -2.03
CA GLY A 64 17.77 39.19 -0.95
C GLY A 64 17.43 38.55 0.38
N ALA A 65 16.89 37.34 0.37
CA ALA A 65 16.55 36.55 1.56
C ALA A 65 17.51 35.38 1.77
N PHE A 66 18.73 35.45 1.21
CA PHE A 66 19.70 34.36 1.36
C PHE A 66 20.07 34.15 2.83
N GLY A 67 19.93 32.90 3.28
CA GLY A 67 20.14 32.51 4.68
C GLY A 67 18.86 32.06 5.39
N LEU A 68 17.69 32.26 4.78
CA LEU A 68 16.46 31.57 5.20
C LEU A 68 16.58 30.06 5.04
N VAL A 69 15.79 29.34 5.81
CA VAL A 69 15.60 27.90 5.65
C VAL A 69 15.00 27.60 4.27
N ASN A 70 15.47 26.53 3.63
CA ASN A 70 15.01 26.15 2.29
C ASN A 70 14.34 24.77 2.29
N PRO A 71 13.02 24.68 2.07
CA PRO A 71 12.28 23.43 2.01
C PRO A 71 12.80 22.42 0.98
N HIS A 72 13.26 22.85 -0.19
CA HIS A 72 13.85 21.94 -1.18
C HIS A 72 15.15 21.30 -0.69
N HIS A 73 15.99 22.08 0.03
CA HIS A 73 17.21 21.54 0.61
C HIS A 73 16.92 20.53 1.73
N ALA A 74 15.87 20.78 2.53
CA ALA A 74 15.42 19.82 3.54
C ALA A 74 14.90 18.54 2.90
N LEU A 75 14.07 18.64 1.85
CA LEU A 75 13.54 17.49 1.13
C LEU A 75 14.67 16.65 0.52
N GLY A 76 15.64 17.27 -0.14
CA GLY A 76 16.80 16.57 -0.70
C GLY A 76 17.58 15.78 0.37
N ARG A 77 17.84 16.41 1.55
CA ARG A 77 18.46 15.71 2.69
C ARG A 77 17.59 14.58 3.23
N ALA A 78 16.28 14.78 3.30
CA ALA A 78 15.36 13.76 3.79
C ALA A 78 15.38 12.52 2.92
N ILE A 79 15.37 12.70 1.59
CA ILE A 79 15.48 11.60 0.62
C ILE A 79 16.83 10.89 0.77
N GLU A 80 17.93 11.63 0.83
CA GLU A 80 19.27 11.08 1.01
C GLU A 80 19.37 10.24 2.29
N TYR A 81 19.00 10.81 3.44
CA TYR A 81 19.07 10.11 4.73
C TYR A 81 18.18 8.89 4.76
N PHE A 82 16.97 8.97 4.15
CA PHE A 82 16.07 7.85 4.07
C PHE A 82 16.67 6.73 3.20
N THR A 83 17.11 7.04 1.99
CA THR A 83 17.63 6.03 1.06
C THR A 83 18.91 5.39 1.58
N ASN A 84 19.81 6.16 2.21
CA ASN A 84 21.04 5.64 2.80
C ASN A 84 20.82 4.61 3.92
N ASP A 85 19.75 4.75 4.72
CA ASP A 85 19.41 3.80 5.78
C ASP A 85 18.45 2.70 5.29
N ALA A 86 17.54 3.02 4.35
CA ALA A 86 16.52 2.11 3.83
C ALA A 86 17.09 1.06 2.85
N ASP A 87 18.01 1.45 1.96
CA ASP A 87 18.55 0.54 0.96
C ASP A 87 19.31 -0.64 1.59
N PRO A 88 20.28 -0.43 2.51
CA PRO A 88 20.91 -1.54 3.23
C PRO A 88 19.89 -2.40 3.99
N TYR A 89 18.89 -1.77 4.64
CA TYR A 89 17.87 -2.52 5.35
C TYR A 89 17.01 -3.37 4.43
N SER A 90 16.64 -2.88 3.26
CA SER A 90 15.84 -3.62 2.27
C SER A 90 16.53 -4.91 1.78
N ARG A 91 17.86 -4.93 1.78
CA ARG A 91 18.71 -6.06 1.37
C ARG A 91 18.97 -7.09 2.49
N THR A 92 18.56 -6.79 3.74
CA THR A 92 18.76 -7.77 4.83
C THR A 92 17.94 -9.03 4.62
N LYS A 93 18.47 -10.18 5.08
CA LYS A 93 17.79 -11.48 5.01
C LYS A 93 16.42 -11.41 5.69
N GLY A 94 15.42 -12.04 5.11
CA GLY A 94 14.05 -12.15 5.61
C GLY A 94 13.02 -11.74 4.55
N ASP A 95 11.77 -11.56 4.96
CA ASP A 95 10.67 -11.17 4.07
C ASP A 95 10.98 -9.87 3.33
N LYS A 96 10.51 -9.76 2.10
CA LYS A 96 10.72 -8.58 1.28
C LYS A 96 10.18 -7.33 1.98
N VAL A 97 10.96 -6.25 1.95
CA VAL A 97 10.52 -4.89 2.26
C VAL A 97 10.97 -3.96 1.15
N SER A 98 10.08 -3.11 0.69
CA SER A 98 10.34 -2.14 -0.36
C SER A 98 9.99 -0.73 0.09
N TYR A 99 10.56 0.26 -0.59
CA TYR A 99 10.27 1.66 -0.40
C TYR A 99 10.41 2.41 -1.73
N SER A 100 9.69 3.50 -1.86
CA SER A 100 9.78 4.39 -3.03
C SER A 100 9.37 5.81 -2.64
N VAL A 101 10.15 6.79 -3.07
CA VAL A 101 9.70 8.18 -3.18
C VAL A 101 9.08 8.33 -4.55
N GLY A 102 7.75 8.26 -4.62
CA GLY A 102 7.01 8.17 -5.90
C GLY A 102 6.76 9.53 -6.55
N ARG A 103 6.60 10.57 -5.73
CA ARG A 103 6.32 11.93 -6.22
C ARG A 103 7.03 12.96 -5.35
N ILE A 104 7.48 14.04 -5.97
CA ILE A 104 8.04 15.23 -5.32
C ILE A 104 7.49 16.49 -5.98
N GLY A 105 7.42 17.58 -5.22
CA GLY A 105 6.98 18.87 -5.76
C GLY A 105 7.21 20.03 -4.82
N GLY A 106 6.77 21.21 -5.25
CA GLY A 106 6.92 22.50 -4.55
C GLY A 106 7.69 23.54 -5.33
N GLY A 107 7.78 24.74 -4.75
CA GLY A 107 8.42 25.90 -5.37
C GLY A 107 7.57 26.61 -6.42
N THR A 108 7.97 27.83 -6.79
CA THR A 108 7.23 28.69 -7.72
C THR A 108 8.11 29.24 -8.83
N SER A 109 9.38 29.54 -8.56
CA SER A 109 10.31 30.06 -9.55
C SER A 109 11.77 29.75 -9.19
N ILE A 110 12.65 29.80 -10.19
CA ILE A 110 14.08 29.48 -10.04
C ILE A 110 14.83 30.45 -9.10
N ASN A 111 14.39 31.69 -8.98
CA ASN A 111 15.01 32.73 -8.17
C ASN A 111 14.31 32.96 -6.83
N SER A 112 13.55 31.98 -6.33
CA SER A 112 12.89 32.01 -5.03
C SER A 112 13.35 30.89 -4.11
N ILE A 113 13.43 31.19 -2.80
CA ILE A 113 13.43 30.18 -1.75
C ILE A 113 11.98 29.73 -1.61
N PRO A 114 11.66 28.42 -1.74
CA PRO A 114 10.27 27.96 -1.74
C PRO A 114 9.60 28.11 -0.39
N PHE A 115 8.28 28.30 -0.37
CA PHE A 115 7.45 28.23 0.83
C PHE A 115 7.23 26.81 1.30
N GLU A 116 7.19 25.87 0.36
CA GLU A 116 7.02 24.45 0.66
C GLU A 116 7.77 23.56 -0.32
N SER A 117 8.03 22.36 0.14
CA SER A 117 8.52 21.24 -0.67
C SER A 117 7.97 19.95 -0.09
N TRP A 118 7.44 19.07 -0.96
CA TRP A 118 6.77 17.87 -0.50
C TRP A 118 7.22 16.64 -1.28
N MET A 119 7.04 15.48 -0.65
CA MET A 119 7.16 14.17 -1.29
C MET A 119 6.03 13.23 -0.85
N GLU A 120 5.73 12.27 -1.72
CA GLU A 120 4.87 11.13 -1.40
C GLU A 120 5.70 9.84 -1.44
N VAL A 121 5.57 9.05 -0.37
CA VAL A 121 6.38 7.86 -0.12
C VAL A 121 5.50 6.65 0.09
N ASP A 122 5.85 5.53 -0.54
CA ASP A 122 5.22 4.23 -0.36
C ASP A 122 6.24 3.23 0.20
N MET A 123 5.89 2.54 1.28
CA MET A 123 6.69 1.49 1.89
C MET A 123 5.83 0.23 2.02
N ARG A 124 6.36 -0.94 1.66
CA ARG A 124 5.59 -2.19 1.65
C ARG A 124 6.36 -3.37 2.23
N SER A 125 5.63 -4.27 2.88
CA SER A 125 6.11 -5.60 3.28
C SER A 125 4.95 -6.54 3.59
N GLU A 126 5.14 -7.84 3.38
CA GLU A 126 4.27 -8.89 3.90
C GLU A 126 4.43 -9.08 5.42
N ASN A 127 5.55 -8.60 5.97
CA ASN A 127 5.87 -8.70 7.38
C ASN A 127 5.67 -7.36 8.10
N PRO A 128 4.71 -7.27 9.04
CA PRO A 128 4.41 -6.04 9.74
C PRO A 128 5.59 -5.52 10.57
N LYS A 129 6.46 -6.39 11.11
CA LYS A 129 7.64 -5.96 11.88
C LYS A 129 8.67 -5.30 10.96
N ARG A 130 8.84 -5.84 9.74
CA ARG A 130 9.75 -5.25 8.75
C ARG A 130 9.22 -3.91 8.24
N LEU A 131 7.92 -3.82 7.96
CA LEU A 131 7.27 -2.57 7.54
C LEU A 131 7.42 -1.49 8.62
N ASN A 132 7.12 -1.81 9.88
CA ASN A 132 7.26 -0.88 11.00
C ASN A 132 8.72 -0.43 11.23
N LYS A 133 9.71 -1.29 10.96
CA LYS A 133 11.12 -0.88 11.03
C LYS A 133 11.50 0.06 9.90
N MET A 134 11.03 -0.19 8.68
CA MET A 134 11.22 0.73 7.55
C MET A 134 10.60 2.10 7.84
N ASP A 135 9.40 2.13 8.40
CA ASP A 135 8.73 3.37 8.81
C ASP A 135 9.57 4.14 9.86
N LYS A 136 10.14 3.46 10.85
CA LYS A 136 11.03 4.12 11.84
C LYS A 136 12.27 4.74 11.18
N ILE A 137 12.85 4.07 10.18
CA ILE A 137 13.96 4.60 9.38
C ILE A 137 13.51 5.87 8.67
N PHE A 138 12.37 5.83 8.02
CA PHE A 138 11.77 6.98 7.34
C PHE A 138 11.53 8.16 8.28
N GLN A 139 10.83 7.96 9.39
CA GLN A 139 10.53 9.01 10.37
C GLN A 139 11.80 9.65 10.96
N LYS A 140 12.84 8.84 11.20
CA LYS A 140 14.14 9.33 11.68
C LYS A 140 14.82 10.24 10.65
N ALA A 141 14.79 9.86 9.37
CA ALA A 141 15.36 10.62 8.27
C ALA A 141 14.69 12.01 8.14
N ILE A 142 13.36 12.07 8.19
CA ILE A 142 12.60 13.34 8.14
C ILE A 142 12.99 14.26 9.30
N LYS A 143 12.97 13.74 10.53
CA LYS A 143 13.34 14.52 11.74
C LYS A 143 14.77 15.03 11.67
N LYS A 144 15.69 14.21 11.16
CA LYS A 144 17.10 14.59 10.98
C LYS A 144 17.24 15.70 9.94
N ALA A 145 16.58 15.58 8.80
CA ALA A 145 16.62 16.59 7.75
C ALA A 145 16.08 17.94 8.20
N LEU A 146 14.94 17.95 8.91
CA LEU A 146 14.39 19.16 9.53
C LEU A 146 15.38 19.82 10.49
N LYS A 147 15.95 19.01 11.40
CA LYS A 147 16.92 19.50 12.39
C LYS A 147 18.15 20.10 11.73
N ASP A 148 18.72 19.41 10.74
CA ASP A 148 19.95 19.84 10.09
C ASP A 148 19.72 21.09 9.23
N GLN A 149 18.56 21.19 8.54
CA GLN A 149 18.24 22.40 7.78
C GLN A 149 17.99 23.61 8.69
N ASN A 150 17.31 23.42 9.82
CA ASN A 150 17.10 24.49 10.80
C ASN A 150 18.41 25.00 11.47
N LYS A 151 19.42 24.14 11.61
CA LYS A 151 20.75 24.57 12.09
C LYS A 151 21.50 25.46 11.10
N LEU A 152 21.21 25.33 9.80
CA LEU A 152 21.85 26.12 8.76
C LEU A 152 21.19 27.48 8.53
N ALA A 153 20.07 27.74 9.18
CA ALA A 153 19.39 29.04 9.11
C ALA A 153 20.28 30.15 9.66
N ARG A 154 20.42 31.24 8.90
CA ARG A 154 21.15 32.46 9.29
C ARG A 154 20.21 33.52 9.86
N THR A 155 18.91 33.22 9.93
CA THR A 155 17.85 34.06 10.50
C THR A 155 17.22 33.38 11.70
N LYS A 156 16.25 34.04 12.34
CA LYS A 156 15.46 33.47 13.43
C LYS A 156 14.34 32.53 12.93
N ASP A 157 14.03 32.58 11.63
CA ASP A 157 12.99 31.76 11.04
C ASP A 157 13.35 30.28 11.10
N ARG A 158 12.34 29.47 11.29
CA ARG A 158 12.49 28.02 11.35
C ARG A 158 11.50 27.36 10.42
N MET A 159 11.95 26.24 9.87
CA MET A 159 11.13 25.33 9.06
C MET A 159 10.32 24.42 9.96
N THR A 160 9.13 24.09 9.50
CA THR A 160 8.28 23.00 10.03
C THR A 160 8.16 21.86 9.03
N VAL A 161 7.66 20.72 9.50
CA VAL A 161 7.34 19.58 8.65
C VAL A 161 6.01 18.98 9.08
N ASP A 162 5.12 18.76 8.09
CA ASP A 162 3.90 17.97 8.26
C ASP A 162 4.18 16.57 7.70
N ILE A 163 3.75 15.54 8.44
CA ILE A 163 3.92 14.14 8.07
C ILE A 163 2.54 13.50 8.12
N ASP A 164 1.88 13.44 6.98
CA ASP A 164 0.52 12.93 6.86
C ASP A 164 0.56 11.48 6.37
N MET A 165 0.04 10.56 7.19
CA MET A 165 -0.18 9.18 6.74
C MET A 165 -1.41 9.14 5.84
N VAL A 166 -1.18 9.03 4.53
CA VAL A 166 -2.25 9.03 3.50
C VAL A 166 -2.67 7.62 3.09
N GLY A 167 -2.04 6.59 3.65
CA GLY A 167 -2.43 5.20 3.47
C GLY A 167 -1.78 4.30 4.52
N ASN A 168 -2.60 3.37 5.04
CA ASN A 168 -2.19 2.37 6.02
C ASN A 168 -2.95 1.07 5.77
N ARG A 169 -2.33 0.17 5.01
CA ARG A 169 -2.87 -1.16 4.75
C ARG A 169 -2.15 -2.18 5.62
N PRO A 170 -2.84 -2.94 6.47
CA PRO A 170 -2.21 -3.94 7.32
C PRO A 170 -1.69 -5.11 6.47
N ALA A 171 -0.59 -5.72 6.91
CA ALA A 171 -0.17 -7.02 6.45
C ALA A 171 -0.88 -8.12 7.27
N GLY A 172 -1.02 -9.30 6.69
CA GLY A 172 -1.62 -10.46 7.34
C GLY A 172 -1.62 -11.66 6.41
N LYS A 173 -2.01 -12.81 6.92
CA LYS A 173 -2.09 -14.03 6.11
C LYS A 173 -3.12 -15.01 6.67
N VAL A 174 -3.60 -15.89 5.83
CA VAL A 174 -4.33 -17.10 6.18
C VAL A 174 -3.45 -18.32 5.92
N ASP A 175 -3.57 -19.35 6.76
CA ASP A 175 -2.83 -20.61 6.57
C ASP A 175 -3.31 -21.32 5.29
N ALA A 176 -2.37 -21.92 4.55
CA ALA A 176 -2.69 -22.68 3.34
C ALA A 176 -3.64 -23.86 3.62
N ASN A 177 -3.59 -24.45 4.79
CA ASN A 177 -4.46 -25.56 5.21
C ASN A 177 -5.83 -25.07 5.74
N ASN A 178 -6.09 -23.77 5.79
CA ASN A 178 -7.41 -23.27 6.17
C ASN A 178 -8.49 -23.78 5.22
N ALA A 179 -9.63 -24.18 5.76
CA ALA A 179 -10.73 -24.77 4.98
C ALA A 179 -11.16 -23.93 3.79
N LEU A 180 -11.24 -22.59 3.96
CA LEU A 180 -11.59 -21.67 2.85
C LEU A 180 -10.55 -21.70 1.73
N VAL A 181 -9.26 -21.75 2.05
CA VAL A 181 -8.17 -21.84 1.06
C VAL A 181 -8.25 -23.16 0.32
N GLN A 182 -8.46 -24.27 1.03
CA GLN A 182 -8.59 -25.61 0.41
C GLN A 182 -9.81 -25.70 -0.49
N ARG A 183 -10.96 -25.12 -0.10
CA ARG A 183 -12.16 -25.02 -0.95
C ARG A 183 -11.89 -24.22 -2.21
N ALA A 184 -11.19 -23.09 -2.11
CA ALA A 184 -10.82 -22.28 -3.25
C ALA A 184 -9.87 -23.03 -4.21
N MET A 185 -8.89 -23.76 -3.68
CA MET A 185 -8.00 -24.59 -4.49
C MET A 185 -8.76 -25.72 -5.19
N ALA A 186 -9.63 -26.43 -4.48
CA ALA A 186 -10.44 -27.51 -5.03
C ALA A 186 -11.39 -27.01 -6.13
N SER A 187 -12.04 -25.88 -5.94
CA SER A 187 -12.92 -25.25 -6.92
C SER A 187 -12.18 -24.90 -8.21
N ILE A 188 -11.01 -24.26 -8.11
CA ILE A 188 -10.18 -23.93 -9.28
C ILE A 188 -9.77 -25.21 -10.03
N ALA A 189 -9.29 -26.23 -9.30
CA ALA A 189 -8.90 -27.51 -9.89
C ALA A 189 -10.07 -28.23 -10.58
N TYR A 190 -11.26 -28.22 -9.97
CA TYR A 190 -12.48 -28.77 -10.54
C TYR A 190 -12.87 -28.09 -11.87
N LEU A 191 -12.63 -26.79 -11.99
CA LEU A 191 -12.87 -26.01 -13.20
C LEU A 191 -11.74 -26.11 -14.23
N GLY A 192 -10.76 -26.99 -14.01
CA GLY A 192 -9.64 -27.24 -14.94
C GLY A 192 -8.48 -26.24 -14.81
N GLY A 193 -8.47 -25.40 -13.78
CA GLY A 193 -7.36 -24.49 -13.47
C GLY A 193 -6.25 -25.16 -12.64
N ASN A 194 -5.14 -24.45 -12.46
CA ASN A 194 -4.01 -24.88 -11.65
C ASN A 194 -3.79 -23.91 -10.46
N PRO A 195 -4.38 -24.18 -9.29
CA PRO A 195 -4.43 -23.22 -8.19
C PRO A 195 -3.03 -22.88 -7.66
N THR A 196 -2.75 -21.59 -7.53
CA THR A 196 -1.49 -21.06 -7.01
C THR A 196 -1.74 -20.10 -5.88
N LEU A 197 -1.02 -20.28 -4.76
CA LEU A 197 -1.08 -19.36 -3.62
C LEU A 197 -0.08 -18.22 -3.81
N GLY A 198 -0.49 -17.02 -3.47
CA GLY A 198 0.34 -15.84 -3.64
C GLY A 198 0.04 -14.72 -2.67
N SER A 199 0.79 -13.63 -2.85
CA SER A 199 0.61 -12.41 -2.07
C SER A 199 0.06 -11.27 -2.94
N GLY A 200 -0.63 -10.31 -2.28
CA GLY A 200 -1.17 -9.13 -2.93
C GLY A 200 -1.67 -8.11 -1.91
N SER A 201 -1.98 -6.92 -2.39
CA SER A 201 -2.65 -5.88 -1.60
C SER A 201 -4.05 -5.71 -2.17
N THR A 202 -5.05 -6.14 -1.42
CA THR A 202 -6.46 -6.18 -1.83
C THR A 202 -7.36 -5.92 -0.63
N ASN A 203 -8.66 -5.93 -0.81
CA ASN A 203 -9.62 -5.84 0.30
C ASN A 203 -9.39 -6.92 1.38
N SER A 204 -8.78 -8.07 1.04
CA SER A 204 -8.46 -9.14 1.99
C SER A 204 -7.41 -8.76 3.03
N ASN A 205 -6.67 -7.66 2.86
CA ASN A 205 -5.74 -7.15 3.89
C ASN A 205 -6.45 -6.94 5.24
N ILE A 206 -7.69 -6.45 5.22
CA ILE A 206 -8.43 -6.14 6.45
C ILE A 206 -8.86 -7.40 7.20
N PRO A 207 -9.60 -8.37 6.60
CA PRO A 207 -9.94 -9.60 7.30
C PRO A 207 -8.69 -10.39 7.75
N PHE A 208 -7.62 -10.49 6.94
CA PHE A 208 -6.38 -11.13 7.38
C PHE A 208 -5.80 -10.50 8.65
N SER A 209 -5.80 -9.17 8.75
CA SER A 209 -5.31 -8.47 9.94
C SER A 209 -6.17 -8.69 11.19
N LYS A 210 -7.42 -9.07 10.99
CA LYS A 210 -8.40 -9.38 12.05
C LYS A 210 -8.53 -10.89 12.32
N GLN A 211 -7.68 -11.70 11.68
CA GLN A 211 -7.71 -13.16 11.79
C GLN A 211 -9.04 -13.79 11.30
N VAL A 212 -9.78 -13.08 10.47
CA VAL A 212 -10.94 -13.62 9.77
C VAL A 212 -10.44 -14.35 8.52
N PRO A 213 -10.81 -15.63 8.33
CA PRO A 213 -10.45 -16.39 7.14
C PRO A 213 -10.91 -15.67 5.87
N ALA A 214 -9.97 -15.43 4.96
CA ALA A 214 -10.25 -14.73 3.72
C ALA A 214 -9.41 -15.29 2.57
N VAL A 215 -9.88 -15.06 1.34
CA VAL A 215 -9.14 -15.27 0.10
C VAL A 215 -9.45 -14.16 -0.87
N THR A 216 -8.49 -13.83 -1.75
CA THR A 216 -8.80 -13.07 -2.96
C THR A 216 -8.58 -13.97 -4.15
N ILE A 217 -9.59 -14.09 -5.00
CA ILE A 217 -9.60 -14.88 -6.23
C ILE A 217 -9.69 -13.96 -7.45
N GLY A 218 -9.23 -14.45 -8.60
CA GLY A 218 -9.31 -13.70 -9.85
C GLY A 218 -10.73 -13.59 -10.39
N ARG A 219 -10.98 -12.51 -11.13
CA ARG A 219 -12.24 -12.26 -11.88
C ARG A 219 -12.30 -12.93 -13.24
N GLY A 220 -11.33 -13.80 -13.57
CA GLY A 220 -11.15 -14.35 -14.90
C GLY A 220 -10.53 -13.36 -15.90
N GLY A 221 -10.60 -13.72 -17.18
CA GLY A 221 -10.06 -12.91 -18.25
C GLY A 221 -8.54 -12.96 -18.36
N GLU A 222 -8.03 -12.27 -19.36
CA GLU A 222 -6.61 -12.06 -19.61
C GLU A 222 -6.33 -10.55 -19.63
N GLY A 223 -5.23 -10.11 -19.04
CA GLY A 223 -4.86 -8.71 -19.07
C GLY A 223 -3.38 -8.51 -18.84
N LYS A 224 -2.88 -7.34 -19.21
CA LYS A 224 -1.50 -6.91 -19.00
C LYS A 224 -1.42 -5.43 -18.62
N ASN A 225 -0.22 -5.06 -18.13
CA ASN A 225 0.14 -3.68 -17.85
C ASN A 225 -0.76 -2.99 -16.82
N ALA A 226 -1.20 -3.73 -15.78
CA ALA A 226 -2.02 -3.16 -14.72
C ALA A 226 -1.44 -1.85 -14.19
N HIS A 227 -2.27 -0.81 -14.04
CA HIS A 227 -1.93 0.56 -13.63
C HIS A 227 -1.05 1.36 -14.61
N ALA A 228 -0.88 0.90 -15.85
CA ALA A 228 -0.20 1.64 -16.91
C ALA A 228 -1.21 2.24 -17.91
N LEU A 229 -0.78 3.29 -18.67
CA LEU A 229 -1.65 3.92 -19.66
C LEU A 229 -2.10 3.00 -20.81
N ASN A 230 -1.37 1.91 -21.02
CA ASN A 230 -1.67 0.87 -22.01
C ASN A 230 -2.19 -0.41 -21.34
N GLU A 231 -2.80 -0.30 -20.18
CA GLU A 231 -3.50 -1.41 -19.54
C GLU A 231 -4.65 -1.89 -20.42
N TRP A 232 -4.79 -3.21 -20.51
CA TRP A 232 -5.92 -3.84 -21.18
C TRP A 232 -6.38 -5.09 -20.44
N TRP A 233 -7.65 -5.39 -20.58
CA TRP A 233 -8.27 -6.61 -20.12
C TRP A 233 -9.27 -7.15 -21.16
N MET A 234 -9.29 -8.46 -21.35
CA MET A 234 -10.19 -9.16 -22.24
C MET A 234 -10.98 -10.22 -21.47
N ASN A 235 -12.27 -10.25 -21.65
CA ASN A 235 -13.13 -11.25 -21.02
C ASN A 235 -12.98 -12.62 -21.73
N LYS A 236 -11.97 -13.37 -21.33
CA LYS A 236 -11.75 -14.75 -21.77
C LYS A 236 -12.04 -15.68 -20.61
N ASN A 237 -13.02 -16.59 -20.78
CA ASN A 237 -13.44 -17.52 -19.73
C ASN A 237 -13.86 -16.85 -18.40
N GLY A 238 -14.45 -15.66 -18.47
CA GLY A 238 -14.93 -14.95 -17.28
C GLY A 238 -16.07 -15.69 -16.55
N ASP A 239 -16.82 -16.53 -17.26
CA ASP A 239 -17.84 -17.43 -16.69
C ASP A 239 -17.23 -18.43 -15.70
N LEU A 240 -16.00 -18.92 -15.94
CA LEU A 240 -15.31 -19.82 -15.02
C LEU A 240 -14.99 -19.13 -13.68
N ALA A 241 -14.62 -17.84 -13.70
CA ALA A 241 -14.39 -17.10 -12.47
C ALA A 241 -15.67 -16.88 -11.66
N ILE A 242 -16.81 -16.65 -12.34
CA ILE A 242 -18.12 -16.56 -11.69
C ILE A 242 -18.48 -17.91 -11.06
N LYS A 243 -18.31 -19.01 -11.80
CA LYS A 243 -18.53 -20.37 -11.29
C LYS A 243 -17.63 -20.68 -10.09
N ASN A 244 -16.33 -20.29 -10.15
CA ASN A 244 -15.38 -20.46 -9.06
C ASN A 244 -15.85 -19.73 -7.80
N ALA A 245 -16.19 -18.45 -7.90
CA ALA A 245 -16.68 -17.66 -6.77
C ALA A 245 -17.95 -18.30 -6.15
N PHE A 246 -18.86 -18.78 -7.00
CA PHE A 246 -20.10 -19.41 -6.56
C PHE A 246 -19.85 -20.77 -5.87
N LEU A 247 -18.99 -21.63 -6.42
CA LEU A 247 -18.64 -22.92 -5.81
C LEU A 247 -17.96 -22.74 -4.45
N ILE A 248 -17.04 -21.76 -4.33
CA ILE A 248 -16.42 -21.47 -3.04
C ILE A 248 -17.46 -20.97 -2.03
N LEU A 249 -18.39 -20.10 -2.46
CA LEU A 249 -19.46 -19.60 -1.60
C LEU A 249 -20.36 -20.73 -1.10
N LEU A 250 -20.88 -21.58 -1.99
CA LEU A 250 -21.77 -22.68 -1.64
C LEU A 250 -21.11 -23.67 -0.69
N SER A 251 -19.87 -24.09 -1.02
CA SER A 251 -19.12 -25.04 -0.18
C SER A 251 -18.74 -24.45 1.17
N THR A 252 -18.60 -23.10 1.28
CA THR A 252 -18.27 -22.43 2.54
C THR A 252 -19.51 -22.21 3.39
N ALA A 253 -20.67 -22.01 2.78
CA ALA A 253 -21.96 -21.88 3.46
C ALA A 253 -22.57 -23.24 3.90
N GLU A 254 -21.86 -24.36 3.60
CA GLU A 254 -22.30 -25.73 3.92
C GLU A 254 -23.71 -26.05 3.36
N LEU A 255 -24.02 -25.46 2.21
CA LEU A 255 -25.24 -25.80 1.49
C LEU A 255 -25.02 -27.13 0.76
N ASP A 256 -25.86 -28.13 1.06
CA ASP A 256 -25.92 -29.37 0.30
C ASP A 256 -26.30 -29.07 -1.15
N ILE A 257 -25.51 -29.53 -2.11
CA ILE A 257 -25.73 -29.36 -3.55
C ILE A 257 -26.17 -30.68 -4.13
#